data_afead7b754985616c276af7ca9d978d1
#
_entry.id   afead7b754985616c276af7ca9d978d1
#
_cell.length_a   1.000
_cell.length_b   1.000
_cell.length_c   1.000
_cell.angle_alpha   90.00
_cell.angle_beta   90.00
_cell.angle_gamma   90.00
#
_symmetry.space_group_name_H-M   'P 1'
#
loop_
_entity.id
_entity.type
_entity.pdbx_description
1 polymer ?
#
loop_
_entity_poly.entity_id
_entity_poly.type
_entity_poly.pdbx_seq_one_letter_code
_entity_poly.pdbx_strand_id
1 'polypeptide(L)'
;MRHRISMPVLRAALRALGSTGLLRPHPLGAILRLVWLLLRHGCSLFTLVAWNARRFPDAIAVVDPHRRATFCELQKRAATIAQALGIGAHHRVGILCRNSLVFVEVLLACGRAGADAVLLSTMFAVEQVTHLCERERLDLLICDDEFCPQVATLEARFPGLQGRVVFTSALVDENLGKLPPLGLKAPRRGLVRKAGTIVIMTSGTTGPARAIRHRPSLRQILRTATGLLENLQPKRGEPTLLTIPLLHGHGLATLTMSLALAAPLFIFPRARAEDLLSCIAQNAIRVVVLVPTILYRLLEGGMAGGTTTVRLVICGSAPLSASLATQGIEQLGPVLFNLYGSTEMGLISLATPEDLRVAPASVGRTLPGVSVDLQTHDGVSLGPGQIGRLCVRGELVQGKVDTRGWVDTGDLAHFGEDGRLYLDGRADDMLICGGENVLPKTLEDAINRRPYVLASAVVGVPSVEYGQSVHLFLELRTGFGDVSEASIADDLKACLSPVLRPTGITIVEALPRGPTGKILRRQLKVG
;
A
#
# COMPACT_ATOMS: atom_id res chain seq x y z
N MET A 1 -0.01 -11.44 -28.73
CA MET A 1 -0.47 -10.27 -29.51
C MET A 1 0.26 -9.01 -29.03
N ARG A 2 1.04 -8.36 -29.91
CA ARG A 2 1.72 -7.08 -29.59
C ARG A 2 0.68 -5.95 -29.73
N HIS A 3 -0.02 -5.61 -28.66
CA HIS A 3 -0.92 -4.45 -28.66
C HIS A 3 -0.08 -3.17 -28.75
N ARG A 4 -0.18 -2.47 -29.88
CA ARG A 4 0.38 -1.12 -30.07
C ARG A 4 -0.32 -0.18 -29.07
N ILE A 5 0.45 0.72 -28.45
CA ILE A 5 -0.14 1.80 -27.63
C ILE A 5 -1.02 2.62 -28.58
N SER A 6 -2.31 2.76 -28.29
CA SER A 6 -3.20 3.57 -29.12
C SER A 6 -2.81 5.05 -29.03
N MET A 7 -2.90 5.78 -30.12
CA MET A 7 -2.57 7.21 -30.19
C MET A 7 -3.30 8.06 -29.13
N PRO A 8 -4.57 7.79 -28.76
CA PRO A 8 -5.25 8.50 -27.68
C PRO A 8 -4.56 8.33 -26.32
N VAL A 9 -4.16 7.11 -25.97
CA VAL A 9 -3.46 6.82 -24.69
C VAL A 9 -2.09 7.52 -24.65
N LEU A 10 -1.37 7.55 -25.76
CA LEU A 10 -0.10 8.26 -25.84
C LEU A 10 -0.29 9.78 -25.68
N ARG A 11 -1.31 10.36 -26.32
CA ARG A 11 -1.63 11.79 -26.17
C ARG A 11 -2.08 12.14 -24.75
N ALA A 12 -2.87 11.29 -24.11
CA ALA A 12 -3.27 11.45 -22.69
C ALA A 12 -2.05 11.38 -21.76
N ALA A 13 -1.19 10.38 -21.94
CA ALA A 13 0.05 10.25 -21.19
C ALA A 13 0.99 11.46 -21.37
N LEU A 14 1.16 11.97 -22.57
CA LEU A 14 1.98 13.16 -22.85
C LEU A 14 1.38 14.42 -22.21
N ARG A 15 0.06 14.61 -22.24
CA ARG A 15 -0.61 15.71 -21.55
C ARG A 15 -0.45 15.62 -20.04
N ALA A 16 -0.71 14.44 -19.46
CA ALA A 16 -0.57 14.19 -18.04
C ALA A 16 0.89 14.37 -17.55
N LEU A 17 1.88 13.93 -18.33
CA LEU A 17 3.30 14.18 -18.05
C LEU A 17 3.67 15.67 -18.23
N GLY A 18 3.05 16.36 -19.18
CA GLY A 18 3.24 17.81 -19.38
C GLY A 18 2.77 18.63 -18.18
N SER A 19 1.61 18.32 -17.61
CA SER A 19 1.05 19.00 -16.45
C SER A 19 1.90 18.83 -15.17
N THR A 20 2.65 17.75 -15.06
CA THR A 20 3.56 17.51 -13.91
C THR A 20 4.87 18.30 -13.99
N GLY A 21 5.18 18.91 -15.13
CA GLY A 21 6.46 19.57 -15.40
C GLY A 21 7.61 18.59 -15.72
N LEU A 22 7.33 17.30 -15.90
CA LEU A 22 8.33 16.28 -16.29
C LEU A 22 8.78 16.44 -17.73
N LEU A 23 7.90 16.92 -18.63
CA LEU A 23 8.19 17.14 -20.06
C LEU A 23 8.75 18.51 -20.38
N ARG A 24 9.25 19.30 -19.44
CA ARG A 24 9.99 20.52 -19.81
C ARG A 24 11.15 20.12 -20.73
N PRO A 25 11.43 20.91 -21.78
CA PRO A 25 12.43 20.54 -22.77
C PRO A 25 13.76 20.22 -22.08
N HIS A 26 14.20 18.98 -22.27
CA HIS A 26 15.47 18.53 -21.76
C HIS A 26 16.52 18.66 -22.87
N PRO A 27 17.74 19.10 -22.55
CA PRO A 27 18.83 19.05 -23.52
C PRO A 27 19.02 17.61 -23.98
N LEU A 28 19.33 17.42 -25.26
CA LEU A 28 19.53 16.10 -25.87
C LEU A 28 20.41 15.16 -25.03
N GLY A 29 21.45 15.72 -24.39
CA GLY A 29 22.33 14.98 -23.49
C GLY A 29 21.64 14.38 -22.26
N ALA A 30 20.55 14.99 -21.78
CA ALA A 30 19.77 14.43 -20.67
C ALA A 30 18.94 13.23 -21.14
N ILE A 31 18.35 13.29 -22.32
CA ILE A 31 17.57 12.17 -22.91
C ILE A 31 18.50 10.99 -23.18
N LEU A 32 19.66 11.22 -23.82
CA LEU A 32 20.66 10.18 -24.07
C LEU A 32 21.12 9.50 -22.79
N ARG A 33 21.29 10.29 -21.71
CA ARG A 33 21.64 9.74 -20.41
C ARG A 33 20.52 8.89 -19.81
N LEU A 34 19.24 9.30 -19.91
CA LEU A 34 18.12 8.48 -19.46
C LEU A 34 18.08 7.14 -20.19
N VAL A 35 18.24 7.16 -21.51
CA VAL A 35 18.36 5.94 -22.32
C VAL A 35 19.51 5.07 -21.83
N TRP A 36 20.70 5.65 -21.61
CA TRP A 36 21.84 4.93 -21.07
C TRP A 36 21.57 4.32 -19.69
N LEU A 37 20.92 5.07 -18.75
CA LEU A 37 20.55 4.57 -17.44
C LEU A 37 19.54 3.41 -17.54
N LEU A 38 18.55 3.51 -18.43
CA LEU A 38 17.59 2.44 -18.69
C LEU A 38 18.25 1.18 -19.27
N LEU A 39 19.24 1.34 -20.17
CA LEU A 39 20.01 0.22 -20.71
C LEU A 39 20.90 -0.43 -19.65
N ARG A 40 21.44 0.38 -18.73
CA ARG A 40 22.39 -0.07 -17.69
C ARG A 40 21.70 -0.67 -16.46
N HIS A 41 20.59 -0.09 -15.99
CA HIS A 41 19.92 -0.43 -14.73
C HIS A 41 18.47 -0.88 -14.91
N GLY A 42 17.97 -0.90 -16.15
CA GLY A 42 16.58 -1.20 -16.45
C GLY A 42 15.59 -0.17 -15.88
N CYS A 43 14.30 -0.51 -15.87
CA CYS A 43 13.26 0.27 -15.20
C CYS A 43 13.30 -0.02 -13.69
N SER A 44 14.21 0.61 -12.98
CA SER A 44 14.39 0.44 -11.53
C SER A 44 14.25 1.78 -10.80
N LEU A 45 13.98 1.74 -9.49
CA LEU A 45 13.96 2.94 -8.64
C LEU A 45 15.32 3.66 -8.65
N PHE A 46 16.43 2.90 -8.73
CA PHE A 46 17.74 3.48 -8.86
C PHE A 46 17.90 4.32 -10.13
N THR A 47 17.26 3.93 -11.24
CA THR A 47 17.28 4.71 -12.49
C THR A 47 16.67 6.09 -12.29
N LEU A 48 15.57 6.20 -11.53
CA LEU A 48 14.93 7.48 -11.18
C LEU A 48 15.84 8.36 -10.32
N VAL A 49 16.47 7.76 -9.31
CA VAL A 49 17.41 8.47 -8.43
C VAL A 49 18.63 8.94 -9.22
N ALA A 50 19.27 8.08 -10.03
CA ALA A 50 20.43 8.44 -10.84
C ALA A 50 20.12 9.49 -11.91
N TRP A 51 18.90 9.52 -12.42
CA TRP A 51 18.38 10.55 -13.29
C TRP A 51 18.28 11.91 -12.58
N ASN A 52 17.66 11.92 -11.38
CA ASN A 52 17.47 13.15 -10.65
C ASN A 52 18.72 13.63 -9.91
N ALA A 53 19.62 12.75 -9.50
CA ALA A 53 20.88 13.10 -8.87
C ALA A 53 21.76 14.01 -9.75
N ARG A 54 21.60 13.96 -11.07
CA ARG A 54 22.31 14.87 -11.98
C ARG A 54 21.55 16.15 -12.27
N ARG A 55 20.21 16.11 -12.22
CA ARG A 55 19.34 17.26 -12.54
C ARG A 55 19.12 18.16 -11.33
N PHE A 56 19.06 17.55 -10.18
CA PHE A 56 18.72 18.16 -8.89
C PHE A 56 19.59 17.56 -7.78
N PRO A 57 20.95 17.68 -7.85
CA PRO A 57 21.85 16.98 -6.95
C PRO A 57 21.59 17.27 -5.48
N ASP A 58 21.28 18.53 -5.16
CA ASP A 58 21.08 19.03 -3.80
C ASP A 58 19.62 19.01 -3.34
N ALA A 59 18.68 18.62 -4.23
CA ALA A 59 17.29 18.48 -3.84
C ALA A 59 17.11 17.30 -2.88
N ILE A 60 16.39 17.53 -1.79
CA ILE A 60 16.04 16.50 -0.83
C ILE A 60 15.17 15.45 -1.54
N ALA A 61 15.51 14.18 -1.37
CA ALA A 61 14.78 13.06 -1.95
C ALA A 61 13.97 12.29 -0.90
N VAL A 62 14.57 11.98 0.25
CA VAL A 62 13.92 11.24 1.33
C VAL A 62 14.32 11.83 2.68
N VAL A 63 13.36 11.90 3.59
CA VAL A 63 13.52 12.37 4.97
C VAL A 63 12.89 11.34 5.91
N ASP A 64 13.64 10.87 6.88
CA ASP A 64 13.11 10.13 8.03
C ASP A 64 13.34 10.94 9.33
N PRO A 65 12.86 10.49 10.51
CA PRO A 65 13.03 11.26 11.76
C PRO A 65 14.48 11.54 12.17
N HIS A 66 15.42 10.78 11.64
CA HIS A 66 16.84 10.84 12.07
C HIS A 66 17.73 11.50 11.02
N ARG A 67 17.40 11.35 9.73
CA ARG A 67 18.24 11.77 8.62
C ARG A 67 17.43 12.26 7.43
N ARG A 68 18.11 13.04 6.60
CA ARG A 68 17.63 13.41 5.25
C ARG A 68 18.71 13.11 4.23
N ALA A 69 18.32 12.78 3.02
CA ALA A 69 19.25 12.55 1.93
C ALA A 69 18.79 13.25 0.66
N THR A 70 19.73 13.87 -0.02
CA THR A 70 19.57 14.42 -1.37
C THR A 70 19.60 13.31 -2.42
N PHE A 71 19.22 13.61 -3.66
CA PHE A 71 19.33 12.65 -4.76
C PHE A 71 20.77 12.21 -5.00
N CYS A 72 21.73 13.13 -4.87
CA CYS A 72 23.15 12.82 -5.03
C CYS A 72 23.64 11.85 -3.93
N GLU A 73 23.28 12.11 -2.68
CA GLU A 73 23.62 11.26 -1.55
C GLU A 73 23.00 9.88 -1.67
N LEU A 74 21.70 9.77 -1.99
CA LEU A 74 21.04 8.48 -2.21
C LEU A 74 21.73 7.65 -3.31
N GLN A 75 22.12 8.29 -4.42
CA GLN A 75 22.81 7.61 -5.50
C GLN A 75 24.17 7.06 -5.03
N LYS A 76 24.94 7.85 -4.28
CA LYS A 76 26.24 7.45 -3.73
C LYS A 76 26.07 6.32 -2.71
N ARG A 77 25.16 6.49 -1.75
CA ARG A 77 24.87 5.52 -0.69
C ARG A 77 24.46 4.15 -1.27
N ALA A 78 23.49 4.12 -2.19
CA ALA A 78 23.09 2.90 -2.86
C ALA A 78 24.26 2.18 -3.57
N ALA A 79 25.19 2.96 -4.13
CA ALA A 79 26.39 2.41 -4.76
C ALA A 79 27.35 1.78 -3.74
N THR A 80 27.58 2.49 -2.62
CA THR A 80 28.48 2.05 -1.55
C THR A 80 27.93 0.81 -0.85
N ILE A 81 26.64 0.80 -0.51
CA ILE A 81 25.96 -0.37 0.11
C ILE A 81 26.04 -1.59 -0.81
N ALA A 82 25.70 -1.44 -2.10
CA ALA A 82 25.78 -2.55 -3.04
C ALA A 82 27.17 -3.13 -3.15
N GLN A 83 28.22 -2.29 -3.08
CA GLN A 83 29.61 -2.70 -3.12
C GLN A 83 30.05 -3.37 -1.81
N ALA A 84 29.77 -2.75 -0.66
CA ALA A 84 30.14 -3.26 0.66
C ALA A 84 29.51 -4.63 0.95
N LEU A 85 28.25 -4.82 0.58
CA LEU A 85 27.53 -6.08 0.75
C LEU A 85 27.81 -7.10 -0.36
N GLY A 86 28.55 -6.75 -1.42
CA GLY A 86 28.78 -7.64 -2.55
C GLY A 86 27.51 -8.01 -3.35
N ILE A 87 26.48 -7.15 -3.32
CA ILE A 87 25.20 -7.44 -3.99
C ILE A 87 25.37 -7.47 -5.51
N GLY A 88 24.83 -8.50 -6.15
CA GLY A 88 24.87 -8.70 -7.60
C GLY A 88 23.55 -9.19 -8.19
N ALA A 89 23.49 -9.20 -9.52
CA ALA A 89 22.25 -9.45 -10.31
C ALA A 89 21.56 -10.80 -10.06
N HIS A 90 22.21 -11.75 -9.39
CA HIS A 90 21.66 -13.07 -9.09
C HIS A 90 21.23 -13.21 -7.63
N HIS A 91 21.54 -12.22 -6.81
CA HIS A 91 21.25 -12.29 -5.38
C HIS A 91 19.79 -11.90 -5.10
N ARG A 92 19.27 -12.54 -4.07
CA ARG A 92 17.95 -12.28 -3.50
C ARG A 92 18.12 -11.75 -2.09
N VAL A 93 17.82 -10.46 -1.92
CA VAL A 93 18.01 -9.72 -0.68
C VAL A 93 16.69 -9.58 0.04
N GLY A 94 16.56 -10.20 1.20
CA GLY A 94 15.43 -9.98 2.11
C GLY A 94 15.56 -8.63 2.81
N ILE A 95 14.47 -7.90 2.94
CA ILE A 95 14.41 -6.62 3.64
C ILE A 95 13.30 -6.71 4.69
N LEU A 96 13.68 -6.84 5.96
CA LEU A 96 12.81 -6.90 7.13
C LEU A 96 12.99 -5.60 7.93
N CYS A 97 12.55 -4.50 7.36
CA CYS A 97 12.74 -3.16 7.92
C CYS A 97 11.44 -2.36 7.93
N ARG A 98 11.34 -1.44 8.88
CA ARG A 98 10.32 -0.39 8.87
C ARG A 98 10.69 0.72 7.88
N ASN A 99 9.78 1.67 7.69
CA ASN A 99 10.05 2.84 6.88
C ASN A 99 11.25 3.62 7.45
N SER A 100 12.34 3.65 6.71
CA SER A 100 13.56 4.36 7.08
C SER A 100 14.36 4.73 5.82
N LEU A 101 15.28 5.65 5.96
CA LEU A 101 16.19 6.00 4.88
C LEU A 101 17.04 4.79 4.47
N VAL A 102 17.45 3.95 5.44
CA VAL A 102 18.21 2.72 5.17
C VAL A 102 17.41 1.73 4.32
N PHE A 103 16.09 1.57 4.60
CA PHE A 103 15.21 0.75 3.74
C PHE A 103 15.30 1.21 2.28
N VAL A 104 15.18 2.52 2.03
CA VAL A 104 15.22 3.08 0.67
C VAL A 104 16.61 2.88 0.07
N GLU A 105 17.68 3.14 0.80
CA GLU A 105 19.07 2.97 0.36
C GLU A 105 19.35 1.52 -0.06
N VAL A 106 18.91 0.52 0.73
CA VAL A 106 19.06 -0.92 0.42
C VAL A 106 18.25 -1.31 -0.82
N LEU A 107 16.99 -0.84 -0.90
CA LEU A 107 16.15 -1.09 -2.07
C LEU A 107 16.77 -0.53 -3.36
N LEU A 108 17.35 0.66 -3.28
CA LEU A 108 18.08 1.29 -4.38
C LEU A 108 19.39 0.53 -4.71
N ALA A 109 20.08 0.00 -3.71
CA ALA A 109 21.29 -0.82 -3.90
C ALA A 109 20.97 -2.10 -4.67
N CYS A 110 19.85 -2.78 -4.34
CA CYS A 110 19.33 -3.91 -5.12
C CYS A 110 19.03 -3.51 -6.56
N GLY A 111 18.30 -2.40 -6.75
CA GLY A 111 17.98 -1.87 -8.09
C GLY A 111 19.20 -1.53 -8.92
N ARG A 112 20.26 -0.97 -8.31
CA ARG A 112 21.55 -0.68 -8.95
C ARG A 112 22.29 -1.93 -9.38
N ALA A 113 22.27 -2.96 -8.53
CA ALA A 113 22.96 -4.22 -8.76
C ALA A 113 22.18 -5.17 -9.69
N GLY A 114 20.88 -4.94 -9.89
CA GLY A 114 19.96 -5.84 -10.60
C GLY A 114 19.56 -7.05 -9.78
N ALA A 115 19.71 -6.97 -8.44
CA ALA A 115 19.32 -8.00 -7.49
C ALA A 115 17.80 -7.97 -7.21
N ASP A 116 17.24 -9.11 -6.87
CA ASP A 116 15.86 -9.19 -6.41
C ASP A 116 15.76 -8.70 -4.96
N ALA A 117 14.82 -7.79 -4.68
CA ALA A 117 14.50 -7.32 -3.33
C ALA A 117 13.23 -8.00 -2.85
N VAL A 118 13.31 -8.77 -1.76
CA VAL A 118 12.18 -9.48 -1.15
C VAL A 118 11.76 -8.73 0.10
N LEU A 119 10.61 -8.04 0.03
CA LEU A 119 10.10 -7.20 1.12
C LEU A 119 9.31 -8.07 2.10
N LEU A 120 9.81 -8.20 3.32
CA LEU A 120 9.23 -9.02 4.37
C LEU A 120 8.40 -8.15 5.33
N SER A 121 7.24 -8.63 5.73
CA SER A 121 6.41 -7.91 6.69
C SER A 121 6.99 -7.98 8.10
N THR A 122 7.11 -6.83 8.73
CA THR A 122 7.52 -6.70 10.14
C THR A 122 6.48 -7.22 11.14
N MET A 123 5.32 -7.67 10.66
CA MET A 123 4.25 -8.29 11.45
C MET A 123 4.25 -9.82 11.36
N PHE A 124 5.16 -10.40 10.59
CA PHE A 124 5.25 -11.86 10.49
C PHE A 124 5.91 -12.44 11.74
N ALA A 125 5.38 -13.57 12.20
CA ALA A 125 6.03 -14.37 13.23
C ALA A 125 7.36 -14.94 12.70
N VAL A 126 8.27 -15.29 13.60
CA VAL A 126 9.61 -15.82 13.26
C VAL A 126 9.51 -17.03 12.33
N GLU A 127 8.57 -17.93 12.60
CA GLU A 127 8.35 -19.13 11.79
C GLU A 127 7.95 -18.80 10.35
N GLN A 128 7.12 -17.77 10.18
CA GLN A 128 6.71 -17.29 8.85
C GLN A 128 7.88 -16.67 8.11
N VAL A 129 8.69 -15.84 8.79
CA VAL A 129 9.88 -15.23 8.20
C VAL A 129 10.87 -16.32 7.78
N THR A 130 11.13 -17.32 8.65
CA THR A 130 12.03 -18.46 8.38
C THR A 130 11.58 -19.20 7.13
N HIS A 131 10.32 -19.63 7.09
CA HIS A 131 9.76 -20.34 5.94
C HIS A 131 9.83 -19.53 4.64
N LEU A 132 9.64 -18.20 4.73
CA LEU A 132 9.75 -17.32 3.57
C LEU A 132 11.19 -17.18 3.09
N CYS A 133 12.17 -17.07 4.00
CA CYS A 133 13.58 -17.02 3.67
C CYS A 133 14.03 -18.30 2.91
N GLU A 134 13.59 -19.46 3.37
CA GLU A 134 13.85 -20.75 2.71
C GLU A 134 13.19 -20.84 1.34
N ARG A 135 11.88 -20.59 1.29
CA ARG A 135 11.08 -20.67 0.06
C ARG A 135 11.58 -19.73 -1.02
N GLU A 136 11.93 -18.51 -0.63
CA GLU A 136 12.46 -17.51 -1.55
C GLU A 136 13.98 -17.63 -1.75
N ARG A 137 14.67 -18.55 -1.05
CA ARG A 137 16.13 -18.79 -1.15
C ARG A 137 16.91 -17.48 -1.06
N LEU A 138 16.78 -16.80 0.08
CA LEU A 138 17.49 -15.54 0.29
C LEU A 138 18.99 -15.78 0.42
N ASP A 139 19.77 -14.93 -0.25
CA ASP A 139 21.23 -14.90 -0.15
C ASP A 139 21.73 -13.99 0.97
N LEU A 140 20.91 -12.99 1.34
CA LEU A 140 21.22 -11.95 2.32
C LEU A 140 19.90 -11.50 2.96
N LEU A 141 19.93 -11.21 4.26
CA LEU A 141 18.85 -10.57 4.98
C LEU A 141 19.34 -9.25 5.58
N ILE A 142 18.63 -8.18 5.28
CA ILE A 142 18.80 -6.88 5.95
C ILE A 142 17.63 -6.70 6.89
N CYS A 143 17.89 -6.38 8.16
CA CYS A 143 16.82 -6.19 9.12
C CYS A 143 17.11 -5.06 10.13
N ASP A 144 16.05 -4.46 10.67
CA ASP A 144 16.17 -3.50 11.76
C ASP A 144 16.65 -4.20 13.03
N ASP A 145 17.39 -3.47 13.84
CA ASP A 145 18.03 -3.99 15.08
C ASP A 145 16.98 -4.48 16.09
N GLU A 146 15.75 -3.94 16.05
CA GLU A 146 14.65 -4.41 16.91
C GLU A 146 14.25 -5.87 16.67
N PHE A 147 14.60 -6.45 15.52
CA PHE A 147 14.32 -7.86 15.17
C PHE A 147 15.46 -8.81 15.51
N CYS A 148 16.52 -8.35 16.19
CA CYS A 148 17.68 -9.16 16.57
C CYS A 148 17.32 -10.48 17.29
N PRO A 149 16.39 -10.53 18.26
CA PRO A 149 15.99 -11.79 18.91
C PRO A 149 15.37 -12.80 17.94
N GLN A 150 14.62 -12.31 16.95
CA GLN A 150 13.98 -13.14 15.92
C GLN A 150 15.02 -13.71 14.95
N VAL A 151 16.05 -12.92 14.63
CA VAL A 151 17.13 -13.30 13.71
C VAL A 151 17.99 -14.42 14.27
N ALA A 152 18.34 -14.39 15.55
CA ALA A 152 19.10 -15.48 16.19
C ALA A 152 18.41 -16.85 16.03
N THR A 153 17.08 -16.88 16.20
CA THR A 153 16.28 -18.09 15.96
C THR A 153 16.27 -18.47 14.48
N LEU A 154 16.20 -17.48 13.60
CA LEU A 154 16.18 -17.70 12.14
C LEU A 154 17.51 -18.26 11.63
N GLU A 155 18.66 -17.73 12.06
CA GLU A 155 19.99 -18.24 11.65
C GLU A 155 20.21 -19.68 12.13
N ALA A 156 19.72 -20.01 13.33
CA ALA A 156 19.79 -21.39 13.85
C ALA A 156 18.99 -22.38 13.00
N ARG A 157 17.86 -21.93 12.44
CA ARG A 157 16.94 -22.77 11.64
C ARG A 157 17.27 -22.79 10.16
N PHE A 158 17.88 -21.72 9.64
CA PHE A 158 18.22 -21.59 8.22
C PHE A 158 19.73 -21.33 8.03
N PRO A 159 20.55 -22.40 7.95
CA PRO A 159 22.01 -22.30 7.82
C PRO A 159 22.47 -21.50 6.59
N GLY A 160 21.64 -21.39 5.56
CA GLY A 160 21.94 -20.61 4.35
C GLY A 160 22.09 -19.11 4.58
N LEU A 161 21.54 -18.58 5.69
CA LEU A 161 21.71 -17.17 6.09
C LEU A 161 22.75 -16.96 7.20
N GLN A 162 23.35 -18.02 7.72
CA GLN A 162 24.35 -17.91 8.78
C GLN A 162 25.50 -16.99 8.34
N GLY A 163 25.74 -15.92 9.11
CA GLY A 163 26.72 -14.88 8.78
C GLY A 163 26.33 -14.01 7.56
N ARG A 164 25.08 -14.07 7.12
CA ARG A 164 24.55 -13.26 6.00
C ARG A 164 23.32 -12.44 6.41
N VAL A 165 23.22 -12.12 7.69
CA VAL A 165 22.27 -11.15 8.21
C VAL A 165 23.02 -9.87 8.56
N VAL A 166 22.48 -8.74 8.11
CA VAL A 166 23.08 -7.41 8.34
C VAL A 166 22.02 -6.52 8.97
N PHE A 167 22.33 -5.99 10.12
CA PHE A 167 21.48 -5.04 10.83
C PHE A 167 21.59 -3.63 10.25
N THR A 168 20.52 -2.87 10.31
CA THR A 168 20.48 -1.52 9.73
C THR A 168 21.47 -0.56 10.39
N SER A 169 21.80 -0.74 11.68
CA SER A 169 22.85 0.01 12.37
C SER A 169 24.24 -0.18 11.76
N ALA A 170 24.52 -1.35 11.18
CA ALA A 170 25.79 -1.62 10.51
C ALA A 170 25.91 -0.93 9.13
N LEU A 171 24.80 -0.46 8.59
CA LEU A 171 24.76 0.26 7.31
C LEU A 171 24.84 1.79 7.47
N VAL A 172 24.97 2.31 8.68
CA VAL A 172 25.27 3.73 8.91
C VAL A 172 26.72 4.03 8.53
N ASP A 173 27.01 5.25 8.07
CA ASP A 173 28.28 5.65 7.43
C ASP A 173 29.53 5.21 8.18
N GLU A 174 29.57 5.37 9.49
CA GLU A 174 30.72 5.05 10.33
C GLU A 174 31.02 3.54 10.40
N ASN A 175 30.03 2.70 10.14
CA ASN A 175 30.09 1.25 10.31
C ASN A 175 30.20 0.49 8.99
N LEU A 176 29.80 1.10 7.87
CA LEU A 176 29.74 0.42 6.58
C LEU A 176 31.09 -0.14 6.12
N GLY A 177 32.17 0.55 6.42
CA GLY A 177 33.56 0.09 6.13
C GLY A 177 34.04 -1.03 7.05
N LYS A 178 33.35 -1.32 8.14
CA LYS A 178 33.71 -2.35 9.14
C LYS A 178 32.98 -3.68 8.93
N LEU A 179 32.11 -3.75 7.92
CA LEU A 179 31.34 -4.97 7.63
C LEU A 179 32.29 -6.12 7.27
N PRO A 180 32.10 -7.32 7.87
CA PRO A 180 32.87 -8.49 7.50
C PRO A 180 32.53 -8.92 6.07
N PRO A 181 33.43 -9.61 5.38
CA PRO A 181 33.15 -10.18 4.07
C PRO A 181 32.00 -11.19 4.15
N LEU A 182 30.86 -10.91 3.50
CA LEU A 182 29.68 -11.77 3.51
C LEU A 182 29.78 -13.00 2.59
N GLY A 183 30.94 -13.21 1.96
CA GLY A 183 31.17 -14.32 1.03
C GLY A 183 30.35 -14.23 -0.27
N LEU A 184 29.64 -13.13 -0.49
CA LEU A 184 28.91 -12.89 -1.73
C LEU A 184 29.92 -12.46 -2.80
N LYS A 185 29.91 -13.15 -3.95
CA LYS A 185 30.80 -12.80 -5.06
C LYS A 185 30.23 -11.58 -5.77
N ALA A 186 30.89 -10.43 -5.61
CA ALA A 186 30.58 -9.24 -6.39
C ALA A 186 30.63 -9.58 -7.89
N PRO A 187 29.60 -9.26 -8.68
CA PRO A 187 29.63 -9.52 -10.11
C PRO A 187 30.70 -8.65 -10.76
N ARG A 188 31.37 -9.19 -11.79
CA ARG A 188 32.23 -8.40 -12.68
C ARG A 188 31.39 -7.23 -13.22
N ARG A 189 31.98 -6.03 -13.28
CA ARG A 189 31.37 -4.81 -13.82
C ARG A 189 30.85 -5.05 -15.25
N GLY A 190 29.59 -5.42 -15.39
CA GLY A 190 28.91 -5.64 -16.65
C GLY A 190 27.69 -4.74 -16.79
N LEU A 191 27.16 -4.63 -18.00
CA LEU A 191 25.86 -4.01 -18.23
C LEU A 191 24.77 -4.88 -17.58
N VAL A 192 24.02 -4.31 -16.64
CA VAL A 192 22.83 -4.95 -16.05
C VAL A 192 21.74 -4.90 -17.12
N ARG A 193 21.58 -5.99 -17.86
CA ARG A 193 20.57 -6.07 -18.94
C ARG A 193 19.12 -6.19 -18.41
N LYS A 194 18.94 -6.45 -17.11
CA LYS A 194 17.62 -6.71 -16.54
C LYS A 194 17.54 -6.10 -15.13
N ALA A 195 16.52 -5.30 -14.86
CA ALA A 195 16.23 -4.83 -13.51
C ALA A 195 15.91 -6.03 -12.60
N GLY A 196 16.34 -5.98 -11.36
CA GLY A 196 15.91 -6.92 -10.33
C GLY A 196 14.40 -6.83 -10.08
N THR A 197 13.86 -7.88 -9.53
CA THR A 197 12.43 -7.97 -9.19
C THR A 197 12.23 -7.45 -7.77
N ILE A 198 11.18 -6.64 -7.57
CA ILE A 198 10.68 -6.36 -6.23
C ILE A 198 9.61 -7.41 -5.93
N VAL A 199 9.82 -8.19 -4.87
CA VAL A 199 8.90 -9.24 -4.41
C VAL A 199 8.24 -8.74 -3.15
N ILE A 200 6.92 -8.52 -3.19
CA ILE A 200 6.13 -8.14 -2.03
C ILE A 200 5.47 -9.38 -1.47
N MET A 201 5.64 -9.59 -0.16
CA MET A 201 5.00 -10.70 0.53
C MET A 201 3.65 -10.24 1.05
N THR A 202 2.56 -10.86 0.57
CA THR A 202 1.21 -10.58 1.06
C THR A 202 0.81 -11.65 2.07
N SER A 203 0.27 -11.21 3.23
CA SER A 203 -0.41 -12.11 4.16
C SER A 203 -1.72 -12.55 3.50
N GLY A 204 -1.72 -13.72 2.86
CA GLY A 204 -2.97 -14.29 2.36
C GLY A 204 -4.03 -14.31 3.47
N THR A 205 -5.24 -13.84 3.21
CA THR A 205 -6.34 -13.85 4.19
C THR A 205 -6.69 -15.27 4.62
N THR A 206 -6.39 -16.28 3.80
CA THR A 206 -6.80 -17.67 3.99
C THR A 206 -5.68 -18.70 3.89
N GLY A 207 -4.38 -18.30 3.79
CA GLY A 207 -3.29 -19.27 3.56
C GLY A 207 -1.89 -18.72 3.79
N PRO A 208 -0.86 -19.49 3.42
CA PRO A 208 0.53 -19.06 3.55
C PRO A 208 0.78 -17.80 2.72
N ALA A 209 1.69 -16.94 3.21
CA ALA A 209 2.05 -15.70 2.55
C ALA A 209 2.43 -15.94 1.07
N ARG A 210 1.86 -15.14 0.17
CA ARG A 210 2.11 -15.22 -1.27
C ARG A 210 3.14 -14.19 -1.69
N ALA A 211 4.01 -14.58 -2.62
CA ALA A 211 5.02 -13.71 -3.22
C ALA A 211 4.48 -13.07 -4.50
N ILE A 212 4.28 -11.77 -4.50
CA ILE A 212 3.86 -11.00 -5.66
C ILE A 212 5.10 -10.35 -6.27
N ARG A 213 5.40 -10.70 -7.52
CA ARG A 213 6.63 -10.29 -8.21
C ARG A 213 6.38 -9.12 -9.12
N HIS A 214 6.90 -7.94 -8.76
CA HIS A 214 6.77 -6.73 -9.55
C HIS A 214 7.98 -6.55 -10.46
N ARG A 215 7.75 -6.64 -11.76
CA ARG A 215 8.70 -6.29 -12.84
C ARG A 215 8.06 -5.26 -13.75
N PRO A 216 7.96 -4.01 -13.34
CA PRO A 216 7.25 -3.02 -14.12
C PRO A 216 7.97 -2.80 -15.47
N SER A 217 7.21 -2.89 -16.56
CA SER A 217 7.65 -2.42 -17.86
C SER A 217 7.33 -0.93 -18.00
N LEU A 218 8.10 -0.21 -18.80
CA LEU A 218 7.84 1.21 -19.09
C LEU A 218 6.40 1.45 -19.58
N ARG A 219 5.88 0.51 -20.38
CA ARG A 219 4.51 0.56 -20.90
C ARG A 219 3.45 0.45 -19.80
N GLN A 220 3.65 -0.48 -18.87
CA GLN A 220 2.76 -0.66 -17.71
C GLN A 220 2.76 0.59 -16.82
N ILE A 221 3.95 1.12 -16.53
CA ILE A 221 4.10 2.36 -15.75
C ILE A 221 3.35 3.52 -16.41
N LEU A 222 3.55 3.74 -17.71
CA LEU A 222 2.90 4.83 -18.43
C LEU A 222 1.37 4.72 -18.42
N ARG A 223 0.80 3.53 -18.60
CA ARG A 223 -0.65 3.34 -18.61
C ARG A 223 -1.28 3.56 -17.24
N THR A 224 -0.71 2.96 -16.20
CA THR A 224 -1.23 3.10 -14.83
C THR A 224 -1.04 4.53 -14.32
N ALA A 225 0.11 5.14 -14.61
CA ALA A 225 0.38 6.50 -14.20
C ALA A 225 -0.56 7.53 -14.86
N THR A 226 -0.98 7.32 -16.11
CA THR A 226 -1.83 8.29 -16.81
C THR A 226 -3.11 8.59 -16.04
N GLY A 227 -3.85 7.57 -15.62
CA GLY A 227 -5.10 7.78 -14.86
C GLY A 227 -4.91 8.47 -13.52
N LEU A 228 -3.83 8.15 -12.81
CA LEU A 228 -3.49 8.84 -11.56
C LEU A 228 -3.05 10.28 -11.80
N LEU A 229 -2.20 10.51 -12.80
CA LEU A 229 -1.67 11.85 -13.11
C LEU A 229 -2.77 12.80 -13.59
N GLU A 230 -3.75 12.32 -14.34
CA GLU A 230 -4.89 13.11 -14.80
C GLU A 230 -5.80 13.56 -13.65
N ASN A 231 -6.05 12.69 -12.67
CA ASN A 231 -6.93 12.98 -11.54
C ASN A 231 -6.21 13.70 -10.40
N LEU A 232 -5.02 13.26 -10.03
CA LEU A 232 -4.28 13.82 -8.87
C LEU A 232 -3.48 15.06 -9.25
N GLN A 233 -3.09 15.22 -10.51
CA GLN A 233 -2.24 16.30 -11.02
C GLN A 233 -1.05 16.62 -10.09
N PRO A 234 -0.24 15.61 -9.70
CA PRO A 234 0.88 15.83 -8.81
C PRO A 234 1.93 16.68 -9.52
N LYS A 235 2.53 17.63 -8.80
CA LYS A 235 3.54 18.52 -9.36
C LYS A 235 4.94 18.12 -8.92
N ARG A 236 5.92 18.42 -9.77
CA ARG A 236 7.32 18.21 -9.43
C ARG A 236 7.71 18.96 -8.17
N GLY A 237 8.47 18.30 -7.28
CA GLY A 237 9.02 18.90 -6.07
C GLY A 237 8.02 19.11 -4.94
N GLU A 238 6.78 18.64 -5.04
CA GLU A 238 5.81 18.75 -3.96
C GLU A 238 6.15 17.81 -2.79
N PRO A 239 6.42 18.37 -1.58
CA PRO A 239 6.70 17.55 -0.41
C PRO A 239 5.56 16.58 -0.11
N THR A 240 5.89 15.30 -0.01
CA THR A 240 4.95 14.21 0.16
C THR A 240 5.19 13.51 1.50
N LEU A 241 4.17 13.38 2.33
CA LEU A 241 4.18 12.60 3.56
C LEU A 241 3.56 11.22 3.30
N LEU A 242 4.31 10.17 3.59
CA LEU A 242 3.87 8.78 3.47
C LEU A 242 3.76 8.13 4.85
N THR A 243 2.56 7.70 5.21
CA THR A 243 2.31 6.99 6.47
C THR A 243 2.14 5.47 6.30
N ILE A 244 2.08 5.01 5.05
CA ILE A 244 1.92 3.60 4.70
C ILE A 244 3.30 2.94 4.62
N PRO A 245 3.46 1.69 5.11
CA PRO A 245 4.74 1.00 4.98
C PRO A 245 5.19 0.81 3.53
N LEU A 246 6.47 1.08 3.27
CA LEU A 246 7.10 0.95 1.95
C LEU A 246 7.10 -0.50 1.41
N LEU A 247 6.96 -1.48 2.30
CA LEU A 247 6.85 -2.90 1.95
C LEU A 247 5.52 -3.26 1.27
N HIS A 248 4.53 -2.36 1.24
CA HIS A 248 3.25 -2.56 0.54
C HIS A 248 3.23 -1.85 -0.82
N GLY A 249 2.41 -2.37 -1.74
CA GLY A 249 2.31 -1.83 -3.10
C GLY A 249 1.99 -0.34 -3.16
N HIS A 250 1.09 0.16 -2.28
CA HIS A 250 0.74 1.59 -2.20
C HIS A 250 1.93 2.45 -1.72
N GLY A 251 2.64 2.03 -0.68
CA GLY A 251 3.85 2.72 -0.21
C GLY A 251 4.93 2.77 -1.28
N LEU A 252 5.17 1.64 -1.96
CA LEU A 252 6.15 1.53 -3.04
C LEU A 252 5.76 2.38 -4.26
N ALA A 253 4.47 2.44 -4.61
CA ALA A 253 3.98 3.30 -5.68
C ALA A 253 4.19 4.79 -5.35
N THR A 254 3.95 5.19 -4.10
CA THR A 254 4.21 6.55 -3.62
C THR A 254 5.69 6.90 -3.67
N LEU A 255 6.59 6.01 -3.19
CA LEU A 255 8.03 6.19 -3.33
C LEU A 255 8.42 6.37 -4.81
N THR A 256 7.90 5.52 -5.69
CA THR A 256 8.18 5.59 -7.13
C THR A 256 7.75 6.93 -7.73
N MET A 257 6.55 7.41 -7.36
CA MET A 257 6.02 8.71 -7.84
C MET A 257 6.86 9.88 -7.29
N SER A 258 7.19 9.87 -6.01
CA SER A 258 8.02 10.93 -5.40
C SER A 258 9.41 10.99 -6.04
N LEU A 259 10.06 9.85 -6.25
CA LEU A 259 11.35 9.80 -6.96
C LEU A 259 11.22 10.25 -8.42
N ALA A 260 10.16 9.90 -9.13
CA ALA A 260 9.94 10.33 -10.51
C ALA A 260 9.73 11.85 -10.61
N LEU A 261 9.00 12.45 -9.67
CA LEU A 261 8.67 13.87 -9.62
C LEU A 261 9.76 14.73 -8.94
N ALA A 262 10.88 14.15 -8.54
CA ALA A 262 11.89 14.80 -7.71
C ALA A 262 11.28 15.51 -6.49
N ALA A 263 10.29 14.87 -5.87
CA ALA A 263 9.55 15.36 -4.73
C ALA A 263 10.14 14.81 -3.42
N PRO A 264 10.39 15.64 -2.39
CA PRO A 264 10.84 15.15 -1.10
C PRO A 264 9.80 14.20 -0.48
N LEU A 265 10.22 13.00 -0.09
CA LEU A 265 9.38 12.00 0.56
C LEU A 265 9.71 11.93 2.05
N PHE A 266 8.74 12.27 2.89
CA PHE A 266 8.81 12.17 4.34
C PHE A 266 8.21 10.83 4.77
N ILE A 267 8.99 10.03 5.51
CA ILE A 267 8.62 8.68 5.96
C ILE A 267 8.85 8.53 7.46
N PHE A 268 8.01 7.71 8.11
CA PHE A 268 8.14 7.41 9.53
C PHE A 268 8.08 5.91 9.76
N PRO A 269 8.92 5.35 10.65
CA PRO A 269 8.87 3.93 11.04
C PRO A 269 7.60 3.61 11.84
N ARG A 270 7.22 4.51 12.72
CA ARG A 270 5.98 4.56 13.50
C ARG A 270 5.66 6.04 13.71
N ALA A 271 4.44 6.46 13.42
CA ALA A 271 4.08 7.86 13.56
C ALA A 271 2.85 8.01 14.45
N ARG A 272 2.95 8.91 15.43
CA ARG A 272 1.81 9.42 16.17
C ARG A 272 1.20 10.60 15.41
N ALA A 273 -0.05 10.91 15.68
CA ALA A 273 -0.73 12.01 15.00
C ALA A 273 0.00 13.34 15.15
N GLU A 274 0.52 13.61 16.36
CA GLU A 274 1.26 14.84 16.67
C GLU A 274 2.54 14.98 15.82
N ASP A 275 3.28 13.87 15.62
CA ASP A 275 4.50 13.85 14.81
C ASP A 275 4.17 14.17 13.34
N LEU A 276 3.07 13.61 12.84
CA LEU A 276 2.61 13.84 11.46
C LEU A 276 2.11 15.28 11.25
N LEU A 277 1.31 15.80 12.18
CA LEU A 277 0.82 17.20 12.16
C LEU A 277 1.98 18.18 12.20
N SER A 278 2.95 17.94 13.09
CA SER A 278 4.17 18.73 13.17
C SER A 278 4.96 18.69 11.86
N CYS A 279 5.12 17.51 11.26
CA CYS A 279 5.77 17.34 9.95
C CYS A 279 5.04 18.12 8.85
N ILE A 280 3.70 18.05 8.80
CA ILE A 280 2.88 18.78 7.82
C ILE A 280 3.11 20.28 7.93
N ALA A 281 3.08 20.82 9.16
CA ALA A 281 3.24 22.25 9.41
C ALA A 281 4.66 22.75 9.09
N GLN A 282 5.69 22.02 9.55
CA GLN A 282 7.09 22.46 9.45
C GLN A 282 7.69 22.31 8.05
N ASN A 283 7.19 21.36 7.25
CA ASN A 283 7.79 21.02 5.96
C ASN A 283 6.90 21.39 4.76
N ALA A 284 5.87 22.22 4.98
CA ALA A 284 4.93 22.66 3.94
C ALA A 284 4.44 21.48 3.06
N ILE A 285 4.05 20.38 3.68
CA ILE A 285 3.60 19.16 3.00
C ILE A 285 2.43 19.50 2.08
N ARG A 286 2.50 19.03 0.82
CA ARG A 286 1.48 19.24 -0.21
C ARG A 286 0.64 18.00 -0.47
N VAL A 287 1.23 16.80 -0.28
CA VAL A 287 0.60 15.52 -0.54
C VAL A 287 0.73 14.64 0.70
N VAL A 288 -0.38 14.08 1.16
CA VAL A 288 -0.40 13.13 2.28
C VAL A 288 -0.98 11.81 1.78
N VAL A 289 -0.24 10.72 1.97
CA VAL A 289 -0.67 9.37 1.60
C VAL A 289 -0.82 8.55 2.87
N LEU A 290 -2.06 8.08 3.11
CA LEU A 290 -2.43 7.53 4.41
C LEU A 290 -3.50 6.42 4.31
N VAL A 291 -3.73 5.76 5.42
CA VAL A 291 -4.84 4.82 5.64
C VAL A 291 -5.97 5.48 6.44
N PRO A 292 -7.21 4.98 6.39
CA PRO A 292 -8.36 5.60 7.08
C PRO A 292 -8.14 5.85 8.57
N THR A 293 -7.46 4.95 9.27
CA THR A 293 -7.16 5.15 10.71
C THR A 293 -6.23 6.34 10.99
N ILE A 294 -5.30 6.61 10.09
CA ILE A 294 -4.43 7.79 10.20
C ILE A 294 -5.22 9.05 9.83
N LEU A 295 -6.08 9.00 8.79
CA LEU A 295 -6.97 10.11 8.46
C LEU A 295 -7.79 10.52 9.70
N TYR A 296 -8.48 9.56 10.32
CA TYR A 296 -9.26 9.82 11.54
C TYR A 296 -8.42 10.51 12.62
N ARG A 297 -7.23 9.97 12.94
CA ARG A 297 -6.36 10.54 13.98
C ARG A 297 -5.86 11.95 13.65
N LEU A 298 -5.61 12.25 12.39
CA LEU A 298 -5.20 13.59 11.96
C LEU A 298 -6.34 14.59 12.05
N LEU A 299 -7.57 14.18 11.72
CA LEU A 299 -8.77 15.03 11.86
C LEU A 299 -9.05 15.32 13.33
N GLU A 300 -9.03 14.30 14.20
CA GLU A 300 -9.16 14.48 15.66
C GLU A 300 -8.04 15.34 16.25
N GLY A 301 -6.83 15.25 15.70
CA GLY A 301 -5.68 16.09 16.09
C GLY A 301 -5.73 17.52 15.55
N GLY A 302 -6.81 17.92 14.86
CA GLY A 302 -7.04 19.30 14.40
C GLY A 302 -6.52 19.60 13.00
N MET A 303 -6.26 18.58 12.17
CA MET A 303 -5.98 18.82 10.75
C MET A 303 -7.24 19.36 10.05
N ALA A 304 -7.19 20.61 9.60
CA ALA A 304 -8.30 21.25 8.92
C ALA A 304 -7.87 21.95 7.62
N GLY A 305 -8.80 22.09 6.68
CA GLY A 305 -8.59 22.86 5.45
C GLY A 305 -8.35 24.35 5.76
N GLY A 306 -7.53 24.99 4.94
CA GLY A 306 -7.16 26.39 5.13
C GLY A 306 -6.06 26.66 6.16
N THR A 307 -5.80 25.72 7.09
CA THR A 307 -4.69 25.83 8.06
C THR A 307 -3.44 25.06 7.61
N THR A 308 -3.55 24.24 6.56
CA THR A 308 -2.45 23.45 6.02
C THR A 308 -2.15 23.80 4.56
N THR A 309 -0.94 23.48 4.13
CA THR A 309 -0.55 23.58 2.71
C THR A 309 -0.95 22.35 1.89
N VAL A 310 -1.60 21.38 2.51
CA VAL A 310 -2.00 20.11 1.88
C VAL A 310 -3.05 20.35 0.81
N ARG A 311 -2.81 19.82 -0.38
CA ARG A 311 -3.75 19.87 -1.51
C ARG A 311 -4.22 18.50 -2.00
N LEU A 312 -3.54 17.43 -1.59
CA LEU A 312 -3.91 16.05 -1.90
C LEU A 312 -3.80 15.21 -0.63
N VAL A 313 -4.89 14.57 -0.26
CA VAL A 313 -4.92 13.49 0.74
C VAL A 313 -5.36 12.22 0.02
N ILE A 314 -4.44 11.27 -0.16
CA ILE A 314 -4.70 10.01 -0.85
C ILE A 314 -4.88 8.93 0.20
N CYS A 315 -6.14 8.56 0.44
CA CYS A 315 -6.52 7.52 1.38
C CYS A 315 -6.67 6.18 0.64
N GLY A 316 -6.24 5.08 1.24
CA GLY A 316 -6.39 3.76 0.62
C GLY A 316 -5.86 2.62 1.48
N SER A 317 -5.71 1.43 0.89
CA SER A 317 -5.21 0.19 1.52
C SER A 317 -6.14 -0.43 2.57
N ALA A 318 -7.16 0.27 3.04
CA ALA A 318 -8.21 -0.21 3.93
C ALA A 318 -9.54 0.44 3.54
N PRO A 319 -10.70 -0.13 3.93
CA PRO A 319 -11.99 0.48 3.66
C PRO A 319 -12.14 1.84 4.33
N LEU A 320 -12.49 2.87 3.55
CA LEU A 320 -12.86 4.18 4.04
C LEU A 320 -14.37 4.19 4.28
N SER A 321 -14.80 4.40 5.54
CA SER A 321 -16.22 4.49 5.87
C SER A 321 -16.84 5.78 5.30
N ALA A 322 -18.13 5.73 4.96
CA ALA A 322 -18.84 6.88 4.45
C ALA A 322 -18.81 8.07 5.43
N SER A 323 -18.94 7.79 6.73
CA SER A 323 -18.89 8.83 7.78
C SER A 323 -17.54 9.52 7.84
N LEU A 324 -16.42 8.76 7.78
CA LEU A 324 -15.07 9.34 7.78
C LEU A 324 -14.76 10.08 6.47
N ALA A 325 -15.28 9.59 5.33
CA ALA A 325 -15.16 10.30 4.05
C ALA A 325 -15.88 11.65 4.10
N THR A 326 -17.12 11.69 4.63
CA THR A 326 -17.89 12.93 4.81
C THR A 326 -17.17 13.89 5.74
N GLN A 327 -16.76 13.43 6.92
CA GLN A 327 -15.98 14.22 7.88
C GLN A 327 -14.69 14.78 7.25
N GLY A 328 -13.97 13.94 6.48
CA GLY A 328 -12.76 14.37 5.78
C GLY A 328 -13.00 15.45 4.75
N ILE A 329 -14.07 15.36 3.95
CA ILE A 329 -14.45 16.39 2.96
C ILE A 329 -14.88 17.69 3.67
N GLU A 330 -15.66 17.60 4.74
CA GLU A 330 -16.12 18.75 5.50
C GLU A 330 -14.97 19.52 6.16
N GLN A 331 -14.03 18.82 6.78
CA GLN A 331 -12.92 19.43 7.52
C GLN A 331 -11.75 19.85 6.62
N LEU A 332 -11.40 19.08 5.61
CA LEU A 332 -10.23 19.33 4.75
C LEU A 332 -10.59 20.08 3.46
N GLY A 333 -11.85 20.10 3.07
CA GLY A 333 -12.28 20.58 1.75
C GLY A 333 -12.05 19.52 0.65
N PRO A 334 -12.06 19.93 -0.63
CA PRO A 334 -12.03 19.01 -1.78
C PRO A 334 -10.62 18.48 -2.09
N VAL A 335 -9.93 17.94 -1.09
CA VAL A 335 -8.56 17.42 -1.21
C VAL A 335 -8.44 15.91 -0.94
N LEU A 336 -9.53 15.27 -0.46
CA LEU A 336 -9.55 13.85 -0.11
C LEU A 336 -9.88 12.98 -1.33
N PHE A 337 -9.03 12.00 -1.61
CA PHE A 337 -9.19 10.97 -2.63
C PHE A 337 -9.21 9.59 -1.96
N ASN A 338 -10.02 8.66 -2.46
CA ASN A 338 -10.04 7.27 -2.00
C ASN A 338 -9.56 6.35 -3.11
N LEU A 339 -8.45 5.65 -2.88
CA LEU A 339 -7.78 4.79 -3.84
C LEU A 339 -8.03 3.32 -3.49
N TYR A 340 -8.65 2.58 -4.41
CA TYR A 340 -8.87 1.14 -4.27
C TYR A 340 -7.97 0.34 -5.20
N GLY A 341 -7.41 -0.72 -4.64
CA GLY A 341 -6.57 -1.68 -5.32
C GLY A 341 -5.93 -2.68 -4.35
N SER A 342 -5.17 -3.61 -4.88
CA SER A 342 -4.40 -4.57 -4.07
C SER A 342 -3.00 -4.75 -4.63
N THR A 343 -2.13 -5.42 -3.86
CA THR A 343 -0.77 -5.73 -4.33
C THR A 343 -0.79 -6.62 -5.57
N GLU A 344 -1.75 -7.53 -5.65
CA GLU A 344 -1.92 -8.49 -6.74
C GLU A 344 -2.53 -7.85 -8.00
N MET A 345 -3.51 -6.97 -7.80
CA MET A 345 -4.30 -6.40 -8.90
C MET A 345 -3.78 -5.04 -9.38
N GLY A 346 -2.90 -4.42 -8.59
CA GLY A 346 -2.52 -3.02 -8.79
C GLY A 346 -3.66 -2.07 -8.41
N LEU A 347 -3.68 -0.89 -9.02
CA LEU A 347 -4.69 0.13 -8.78
C LEU A 347 -5.90 -0.11 -9.68
N ILE A 348 -7.10 -0.14 -9.11
CA ILE A 348 -8.35 -0.49 -9.81
C ILE A 348 -9.22 0.76 -10.02
N SER A 349 -9.51 1.50 -8.96
CA SER A 349 -10.38 2.68 -9.02
C SER A 349 -9.91 3.81 -8.12
N LEU A 350 -10.41 5.01 -8.40
CA LEU A 350 -10.14 6.22 -7.63
C LEU A 350 -11.43 7.01 -7.46
N ALA A 351 -11.81 7.30 -6.22
CA ALA A 351 -12.82 8.29 -5.91
C ALA A 351 -12.16 9.66 -5.75
N THR A 352 -12.65 10.62 -6.52
CA THR A 352 -12.25 12.03 -6.41
C THR A 352 -12.98 12.71 -5.26
N PRO A 353 -12.56 13.92 -4.82
CA PRO A 353 -13.32 14.68 -3.82
C PRO A 353 -14.78 14.90 -4.20
N GLU A 354 -15.08 15.09 -5.50
CA GLU A 354 -16.44 15.23 -5.99
C GLU A 354 -17.21 13.90 -5.90
N ASP A 355 -16.56 12.76 -6.21
CA ASP A 355 -17.18 11.45 -6.02
C ASP A 355 -17.53 11.21 -4.55
N LEU A 356 -16.62 11.54 -3.62
CA LEU A 356 -16.83 11.36 -2.18
C LEU A 356 -17.89 12.31 -1.61
N ARG A 357 -18.02 13.52 -2.16
CA ARG A 357 -19.06 14.47 -1.76
C ARG A 357 -20.46 13.97 -2.11
N VAL A 358 -20.62 13.35 -3.28
CA VAL A 358 -21.91 12.82 -3.78
C VAL A 358 -22.18 11.41 -3.25
N ALA A 359 -21.15 10.59 -3.19
CA ALA A 359 -21.25 9.16 -2.86
C ALA A 359 -20.08 8.74 -1.93
N PRO A 360 -20.12 9.11 -0.65
CA PRO A 360 -18.99 8.91 0.28
C PRO A 360 -18.62 7.44 0.53
N ALA A 361 -19.53 6.50 0.26
CA ALA A 361 -19.28 5.05 0.36
C ALA A 361 -18.60 4.46 -0.88
N SER A 362 -18.49 5.21 -1.99
CA SER A 362 -17.94 4.68 -3.23
C SER A 362 -16.41 4.62 -3.20
N VAL A 363 -15.86 3.70 -4.00
CA VAL A 363 -14.43 3.69 -4.34
C VAL A 363 -14.15 4.38 -5.69
N GLY A 364 -15.13 5.16 -6.16
CA GLY A 364 -15.02 6.00 -7.35
C GLY A 364 -15.14 5.24 -8.66
N ARG A 365 -14.40 5.71 -9.66
CA ARG A 365 -14.46 5.19 -11.03
C ARG A 365 -13.21 4.38 -11.36
N THR A 366 -13.39 3.39 -12.24
CA THR A 366 -12.30 2.54 -12.72
C THR A 366 -11.22 3.37 -13.43
N LEU A 367 -9.96 3.10 -13.09
CA LEU A 367 -8.82 3.79 -13.69
C LEU A 367 -8.56 3.31 -15.13
N PRO A 368 -8.08 4.20 -16.02
CA PRO A 368 -7.68 3.82 -17.37
C PRO A 368 -6.66 2.67 -17.40
N GLY A 369 -6.89 1.71 -18.27
CA GLY A 369 -6.01 0.54 -18.44
C GLY A 369 -6.37 -0.66 -17.57
N VAL A 370 -7.37 -0.54 -16.73
CA VAL A 370 -8.00 -1.64 -15.99
C VAL A 370 -9.41 -1.85 -16.52
N SER A 371 -9.77 -3.09 -16.79
CA SER A 371 -11.14 -3.49 -17.07
C SER A 371 -11.71 -4.15 -15.83
N VAL A 372 -12.95 -3.81 -15.51
CA VAL A 372 -13.69 -4.36 -14.37
C VAL A 372 -14.96 -5.02 -14.88
N ASP A 373 -15.29 -6.18 -14.34
CA ASP A 373 -16.54 -6.91 -14.59
C ASP A 373 -17.07 -7.46 -13.26
N LEU A 374 -18.36 -7.43 -13.09
CA LEU A 374 -19.03 -8.02 -11.94
C LEU A 374 -19.70 -9.31 -12.39
N GLN A 375 -19.38 -10.41 -11.74
CA GLN A 375 -19.78 -11.74 -12.21
C GLN A 375 -20.49 -12.53 -11.11
N THR A 376 -21.44 -13.37 -11.53
CA THR A 376 -21.96 -14.45 -10.67
C THR A 376 -20.86 -15.47 -10.39
N HIS A 377 -21.15 -16.46 -9.52
CA HIS A 377 -20.22 -17.58 -9.28
C HIS A 377 -19.90 -18.34 -10.58
N ASP A 378 -20.87 -18.47 -11.48
CA ASP A 378 -20.73 -19.18 -12.75
C ASP A 378 -20.10 -18.32 -13.86
N GLY A 379 -19.67 -17.11 -13.51
CA GLY A 379 -18.96 -16.20 -14.41
C GLY A 379 -19.86 -15.44 -15.40
N VAL A 380 -21.15 -15.32 -15.15
CA VAL A 380 -22.06 -14.49 -15.94
C VAL A 380 -21.90 -13.05 -15.48
N SER A 381 -21.74 -12.12 -16.43
CA SER A 381 -21.64 -10.68 -16.14
C SER A 381 -22.97 -10.13 -15.63
N LEU A 382 -22.92 -9.27 -14.62
CA LEU A 382 -24.05 -8.63 -13.96
C LEU A 382 -24.19 -7.17 -14.39
N GLY A 383 -25.44 -6.69 -14.35
CA GLY A 383 -25.77 -5.28 -14.62
C GLY A 383 -25.60 -4.36 -13.41
N PRO A 384 -25.78 -3.04 -13.59
CA PRO A 384 -25.78 -2.06 -12.51
C PRO A 384 -26.74 -2.42 -11.38
N GLY A 385 -26.37 -2.08 -10.14
CA GLY A 385 -27.14 -2.36 -8.92
C GLY A 385 -27.07 -3.80 -8.41
N GLN A 386 -26.55 -4.74 -9.21
CA GLN A 386 -26.41 -6.15 -8.82
C GLN A 386 -25.05 -6.40 -8.16
N ILE A 387 -25.05 -7.05 -6.99
CA ILE A 387 -23.85 -7.42 -6.27
C ILE A 387 -23.25 -8.69 -6.90
N GLY A 388 -21.99 -8.64 -7.27
CA GLY A 388 -21.26 -9.75 -7.85
C GLY A 388 -19.79 -9.81 -7.41
N ARG A 389 -19.11 -10.88 -7.82
CA ARG A 389 -17.67 -11.02 -7.65
C ARG A 389 -16.95 -10.01 -8.53
N LEU A 390 -16.09 -9.21 -7.92
CA LEU A 390 -15.32 -8.21 -8.64
C LEU A 390 -14.17 -8.88 -9.37
N CYS A 391 -14.27 -8.94 -10.68
CA CYS A 391 -13.27 -9.49 -11.58
C CYS A 391 -12.54 -8.37 -12.33
N VAL A 392 -11.23 -8.48 -12.41
CA VAL A 392 -10.40 -7.44 -13.04
C VAL A 392 -9.50 -8.04 -14.11
N ARG A 393 -9.19 -7.23 -15.12
CA ARG A 393 -8.26 -7.54 -16.19
C ARG A 393 -7.41 -6.32 -16.49
N GLY A 394 -6.09 -6.49 -16.52
CA GLY A 394 -5.16 -5.41 -16.76
C GLY A 394 -3.72 -5.91 -16.84
N GLU A 395 -2.82 -5.04 -17.30
CA GLU A 395 -1.40 -5.42 -17.51
C GLU A 395 -0.63 -5.64 -16.19
N LEU A 396 -1.07 -5.02 -15.08
CA LEU A 396 -0.46 -5.19 -13.75
C LEU A 396 -1.11 -6.29 -12.92
N VAL A 397 -2.26 -6.80 -13.37
CA VAL A 397 -3.03 -7.81 -12.65
C VAL A 397 -2.26 -9.12 -12.62
N GLN A 398 -2.04 -9.64 -11.41
CA GLN A 398 -1.39 -10.93 -11.16
C GLN A 398 -2.34 -11.82 -10.37
N GLY A 399 -2.49 -13.06 -10.79
CA GLY A 399 -3.38 -14.01 -10.12
C GLY A 399 -3.75 -15.17 -11.03
N LYS A 400 -4.66 -16.01 -10.55
CA LYS A 400 -5.22 -17.10 -11.36
C LYS A 400 -6.23 -16.51 -12.34
N VAL A 401 -5.86 -16.56 -13.60
CA VAL A 401 -6.67 -16.04 -14.71
C VAL A 401 -7.70 -17.10 -15.10
N ASP A 402 -8.96 -16.70 -15.28
CA ASP A 402 -10.00 -17.55 -15.85
C ASP A 402 -9.81 -17.74 -17.36
N THR A 403 -10.64 -18.56 -17.99
CA THR A 403 -10.60 -18.86 -19.44
C THR A 403 -10.84 -17.63 -20.33
N ARG A 404 -11.41 -16.55 -19.78
CA ARG A 404 -11.72 -15.29 -20.48
C ARG A 404 -10.71 -14.17 -20.17
N GLY A 405 -9.70 -14.46 -19.35
CA GLY A 405 -8.66 -13.49 -19.00
C GLY A 405 -8.96 -12.61 -17.79
N TRP A 406 -9.95 -12.97 -16.98
CA TRP A 406 -10.31 -12.26 -15.75
C TRP A 406 -9.62 -12.86 -14.53
N VAL A 407 -9.33 -12.04 -13.54
CA VAL A 407 -8.83 -12.43 -12.24
C VAL A 407 -9.84 -11.96 -11.19
N ASP A 408 -10.35 -12.90 -10.40
CA ASP A 408 -11.22 -12.61 -9.26
C ASP A 408 -10.40 -11.98 -8.14
N THR A 409 -10.84 -10.82 -7.67
CA THR A 409 -10.20 -10.09 -6.55
C THR A 409 -10.52 -10.72 -5.20
N GLY A 410 -11.58 -11.52 -5.12
CA GLY A 410 -12.20 -12.02 -3.90
C GLY A 410 -13.06 -10.97 -3.18
N ASP A 411 -13.21 -9.77 -3.74
CA ASP A 411 -14.15 -8.78 -3.23
C ASP A 411 -15.51 -8.92 -3.93
N LEU A 412 -16.58 -8.57 -3.22
CA LEU A 412 -17.93 -8.38 -3.75
C LEU A 412 -18.15 -6.90 -3.97
N ALA A 413 -18.81 -6.55 -5.06
CA ALA A 413 -19.04 -5.16 -5.46
C ALA A 413 -20.29 -5.00 -6.31
N HIS A 414 -20.76 -3.75 -6.44
CA HIS A 414 -21.75 -3.37 -7.44
C HIS A 414 -21.35 -2.04 -8.10
N PHE A 415 -21.87 -1.80 -9.30
CA PHE A 415 -21.87 -0.47 -9.90
C PHE A 415 -23.17 0.25 -9.57
N GLY A 416 -23.08 1.50 -9.12
CA GLY A 416 -24.22 2.40 -9.08
C GLY A 416 -24.68 2.78 -10.50
N GLU A 417 -25.88 3.34 -10.61
CA GLU A 417 -26.44 3.83 -11.89
C GLU A 417 -25.54 4.90 -12.54
N ASP A 418 -24.82 5.65 -11.74
CA ASP A 418 -23.87 6.69 -12.13
C ASP A 418 -22.49 6.15 -12.55
N GLY A 419 -22.31 4.82 -12.54
CA GLY A 419 -21.07 4.13 -12.92
C GLY A 419 -19.96 4.20 -11.88
N ARG A 420 -20.26 4.59 -10.63
CA ARG A 420 -19.32 4.46 -9.51
C ARG A 420 -19.31 3.04 -8.99
N LEU A 421 -18.13 2.58 -8.56
CA LEU A 421 -17.91 1.27 -7.96
C LEU A 421 -18.08 1.36 -6.43
N TYR A 422 -18.81 0.39 -5.87
CA TYR A 422 -19.01 0.22 -4.45
C TYR A 422 -18.54 -1.17 -4.04
N LEU A 423 -17.85 -1.27 -2.91
CA LEU A 423 -17.40 -2.54 -2.35
C LEU A 423 -18.40 -3.00 -1.28
N ASP A 424 -18.94 -4.21 -1.45
CA ASP A 424 -19.94 -4.79 -0.55
C ASP A 424 -19.33 -5.73 0.49
N GLY A 425 -18.04 -6.09 0.33
CA GLY A 425 -17.30 -6.91 1.27
C GLY A 425 -16.39 -7.93 0.59
N ARG A 426 -16.01 -8.94 1.36
CA ARG A 426 -15.22 -10.09 0.87
C ARG A 426 -16.13 -11.29 0.67
N ALA A 427 -15.95 -11.98 -0.45
CA ALA A 427 -16.66 -13.24 -0.68
C ALA A 427 -16.34 -14.29 0.38
N ASP A 428 -15.08 -14.32 0.88
CA ASP A 428 -14.61 -15.26 1.89
C ASP A 428 -15.08 -14.90 3.32
N ASP A 429 -15.53 -13.66 3.55
CA ASP A 429 -16.02 -13.18 4.86
C ASP A 429 -17.55 -13.34 5.00
N MET A 430 -18.25 -13.78 3.96
CA MET A 430 -19.70 -13.94 3.96
C MET A 430 -20.14 -14.97 5.02
N LEU A 431 -21.11 -14.61 5.84
CA LEU A 431 -21.70 -15.46 6.87
C LEU A 431 -23.00 -16.08 6.34
N ILE A 432 -23.31 -17.28 6.81
CA ILE A 432 -24.58 -17.93 6.51
C ILE A 432 -25.38 -18.02 7.82
N CYS A 433 -26.29 -17.08 8.02
CA CYS A 433 -27.11 -16.98 9.24
C CYS A 433 -28.54 -17.37 8.93
N GLY A 434 -29.04 -18.49 9.48
CA GLY A 434 -30.39 -18.94 9.25
C GLY A 434 -30.73 -19.22 7.76
N GLY A 435 -29.73 -19.60 6.96
CA GLY A 435 -29.89 -19.81 5.51
C GLY A 435 -29.75 -18.53 4.65
N GLU A 436 -29.59 -17.37 5.27
CA GLU A 436 -29.36 -16.11 4.55
C GLU A 436 -27.86 -15.79 4.44
N ASN A 437 -27.47 -15.29 3.28
CA ASN A 437 -26.12 -14.81 3.03
C ASN A 437 -25.97 -13.39 3.60
N VAL A 438 -25.19 -13.26 4.65
CA VAL A 438 -24.94 -12.01 5.37
C VAL A 438 -23.53 -11.51 5.09
N LEU A 439 -23.42 -10.31 4.55
CA LEU A 439 -22.14 -9.66 4.35
C LEU A 439 -21.80 -8.83 5.61
N PRO A 440 -20.71 -9.15 6.34
CA PRO A 440 -20.30 -8.41 7.52
C PRO A 440 -20.20 -6.91 7.29
N LYS A 441 -19.71 -6.51 6.11
CA LYS A 441 -19.56 -5.10 5.75
C LYS A 441 -20.90 -4.34 5.75
N THR A 442 -21.97 -4.95 5.26
CA THR A 442 -23.30 -4.30 5.25
C THR A 442 -23.76 -3.97 6.66
N LEU A 443 -23.52 -4.89 7.61
CA LEU A 443 -23.83 -4.67 9.04
C LEU A 443 -22.91 -3.62 9.63
N GLU A 444 -21.60 -3.73 9.40
CA GLU A 444 -20.59 -2.78 9.86
C GLU A 444 -20.89 -1.35 9.34
N ASP A 445 -21.29 -1.19 8.09
CA ASP A 445 -21.65 0.10 7.52
C ASP A 445 -22.91 0.70 8.20
N ALA A 446 -23.89 -0.12 8.56
CA ALA A 446 -25.07 0.33 9.30
C ALA A 446 -24.71 0.74 10.73
N ILE A 447 -23.85 -0.03 11.39
CA ILE A 447 -23.41 0.19 12.77
C ILE A 447 -22.48 1.40 12.86
N ASN A 448 -21.55 1.57 11.92
CA ASN A 448 -20.60 2.68 11.86
C ASN A 448 -21.26 4.06 11.62
N ARG A 449 -22.55 4.10 11.28
CA ARG A 449 -23.31 5.36 11.22
C ARG A 449 -23.73 5.88 12.61
N ARG A 450 -23.55 5.08 13.67
CA ARG A 450 -23.90 5.48 15.02
C ARG A 450 -22.89 6.48 15.57
N PRO A 451 -23.33 7.56 16.25
CA PRO A 451 -22.43 8.63 16.68
C PRO A 451 -21.35 8.15 17.66
N TYR A 452 -21.66 7.12 18.43
CA TYR A 452 -20.74 6.55 19.42
C TYR A 452 -19.72 5.56 18.82
N VAL A 453 -19.87 5.09 17.57
CA VAL A 453 -19.02 4.08 16.96
C VAL A 453 -17.85 4.73 16.22
N LEU A 454 -16.63 4.38 16.59
CA LEU A 454 -15.43 4.69 15.84
C LEU A 454 -15.21 3.67 14.72
N ALA A 455 -15.28 2.39 15.06
CA ALA A 455 -15.16 1.29 14.12
C ALA A 455 -15.89 0.05 14.66
N SER A 456 -16.33 -0.81 13.74
CA SER A 456 -16.93 -2.10 14.10
C SER A 456 -16.32 -3.24 13.30
N ALA A 457 -16.39 -4.44 13.87
CA ALA A 457 -16.06 -5.69 13.20
C ALA A 457 -17.11 -6.74 13.51
N VAL A 458 -17.70 -7.28 12.47
CA VAL A 458 -18.66 -8.37 12.54
C VAL A 458 -17.95 -9.70 12.27
N VAL A 459 -18.16 -10.67 13.15
CA VAL A 459 -17.65 -12.04 12.97
C VAL A 459 -18.78 -13.05 13.15
N GLY A 460 -18.71 -14.14 12.39
CA GLY A 460 -19.62 -15.27 12.55
C GLY A 460 -19.19 -16.16 13.71
N VAL A 461 -20.13 -16.53 14.55
CA VAL A 461 -19.94 -17.51 15.61
C VAL A 461 -20.88 -18.69 15.39
N PRO A 462 -20.47 -19.92 15.75
CA PRO A 462 -21.36 -21.07 15.62
C PRO A 462 -22.66 -20.86 16.40
N SER A 463 -23.78 -21.23 15.80
CA SER A 463 -25.12 -21.17 16.40
C SER A 463 -25.85 -22.47 16.12
N VAL A 464 -26.41 -23.08 17.17
CA VAL A 464 -27.20 -24.32 17.04
C VAL A 464 -28.49 -24.06 16.24
N GLU A 465 -29.07 -22.87 16.39
CA GLU A 465 -30.35 -22.49 15.77
C GLU A 465 -30.17 -22.03 14.32
N TYR A 466 -29.12 -21.22 14.05
CA TYR A 466 -28.95 -20.54 12.76
C TYR A 466 -27.73 -21.03 11.95
N GLY A 467 -27.01 -22.07 12.43
CA GLY A 467 -25.73 -22.49 11.85
C GLY A 467 -24.61 -21.53 12.21
N GLN A 468 -24.81 -20.25 11.87
CA GLN A 468 -23.96 -19.14 12.32
C GLN A 468 -24.86 -18.00 12.85
N SER A 469 -24.34 -17.28 13.82
CA SER A 469 -24.90 -16.01 14.30
C SER A 469 -23.85 -14.91 14.30
N VAL A 470 -24.30 -13.68 14.44
CA VAL A 470 -23.43 -12.48 14.39
C VAL A 470 -22.90 -12.15 15.78
N HIS A 471 -21.61 -11.99 15.92
CA HIS A 471 -20.98 -11.34 17.07
C HIS A 471 -20.35 -10.02 16.64
N LEU A 472 -20.56 -8.96 17.43
CA LEU A 472 -20.14 -7.60 17.11
C LEU A 472 -19.02 -7.16 18.05
N PHE A 473 -17.89 -6.74 17.50
CA PHE A 473 -16.83 -6.03 18.22
C PHE A 473 -16.90 -4.54 17.87
N LEU A 474 -16.84 -3.68 18.90
CA LEU A 474 -16.96 -2.24 18.75
C LEU A 474 -15.78 -1.51 19.38
N GLU A 475 -15.23 -0.56 18.64
CA GLU A 475 -14.32 0.47 19.12
C GLU A 475 -15.12 1.78 19.22
N LEU A 476 -15.23 2.34 20.43
CA LEU A 476 -16.03 3.54 20.67
C LEU A 476 -15.23 4.83 20.42
N ARG A 477 -15.95 5.89 20.05
CA ARG A 477 -15.35 7.23 19.97
C ARG A 477 -15.05 7.78 21.34
N THR A 478 -14.05 8.64 21.44
CA THR A 478 -13.73 9.39 22.67
C THR A 478 -14.98 10.16 23.14
N GLY A 479 -15.25 10.09 24.45
CA GLY A 479 -16.44 10.72 25.06
C GLY A 479 -17.68 9.83 25.13
N PHE A 480 -17.63 8.59 24.63
CA PHE A 480 -18.74 7.64 24.70
C PHE A 480 -18.43 6.39 25.55
N GLY A 481 -17.48 6.49 26.47
CA GLY A 481 -17.06 5.36 27.34
C GLY A 481 -18.15 4.79 28.25
N ASP A 482 -19.20 5.55 28.52
CA ASP A 482 -20.34 5.15 29.38
C ASP A 482 -21.42 4.36 28.62
N VAL A 483 -21.29 4.19 27.29
CA VAL A 483 -22.27 3.45 26.47
C VAL A 483 -22.12 1.96 26.75
N SER A 484 -23.17 1.33 27.27
CA SER A 484 -23.17 -0.10 27.61
C SER A 484 -23.54 -0.99 26.42
N GLU A 485 -23.08 -2.24 26.45
CA GLU A 485 -23.46 -3.26 25.46
C GLU A 485 -24.99 -3.44 25.35
N ALA A 486 -25.71 -3.33 26.46
CA ALA A 486 -27.16 -3.42 26.49
C ALA A 486 -27.83 -2.25 25.75
N SER A 487 -27.35 -1.03 25.96
CA SER A 487 -27.83 0.16 25.25
C SER A 487 -27.58 0.06 23.74
N ILE A 488 -26.42 -0.45 23.35
CA ILE A 488 -26.06 -0.70 21.95
C ILE A 488 -26.98 -1.76 21.35
N ALA A 489 -27.22 -2.87 22.06
CA ALA A 489 -28.11 -3.92 21.60
C ALA A 489 -29.53 -3.40 21.35
N ASP A 490 -30.05 -2.55 22.23
CA ASP A 490 -31.38 -1.94 22.08
C ASP A 490 -31.45 -0.96 20.89
N ASP A 491 -30.43 -0.13 20.70
CA ASP A 491 -30.34 0.74 19.53
C ASP A 491 -30.30 -0.06 18.21
N LEU A 492 -29.55 -1.16 18.18
CA LEU A 492 -29.42 -2.01 16.99
C LEU A 492 -30.70 -2.82 16.71
N LYS A 493 -31.51 -3.14 17.71
CA LYS A 493 -32.82 -3.79 17.51
C LYS A 493 -33.78 -2.95 16.65
N ALA A 494 -33.64 -1.63 16.72
CA ALA A 494 -34.49 -0.72 15.95
C ALA A 494 -34.14 -0.68 14.45
N CYS A 495 -32.94 -1.05 14.07
CA CYS A 495 -32.42 -0.92 12.71
C CYS A 495 -32.04 -2.23 12.02
N LEU A 496 -31.94 -3.34 12.75
CA LEU A 496 -31.55 -4.65 12.21
C LEU A 496 -32.71 -5.65 12.31
N SER A 497 -32.85 -6.46 11.24
CA SER A 497 -33.79 -7.60 11.26
C SER A 497 -33.35 -8.63 12.34
N PRO A 498 -34.30 -9.42 12.89
CA PRO A 498 -33.99 -10.36 13.98
C PRO A 498 -32.79 -11.28 13.71
N VAL A 499 -32.66 -11.81 12.48
CA VAL A 499 -31.58 -12.71 12.07
C VAL A 499 -30.21 -12.02 12.04
N LEU A 500 -30.19 -10.70 11.81
CA LEU A 500 -28.97 -9.90 11.72
C LEU A 500 -28.56 -9.25 13.04
N ARG A 501 -29.38 -9.37 14.08
CA ARG A 501 -29.07 -8.83 15.41
C ARG A 501 -27.89 -9.58 16.00
N PRO A 502 -26.88 -8.86 16.52
CA PRO A 502 -25.79 -9.52 17.20
C PRO A 502 -26.29 -10.36 18.38
N THR A 503 -25.84 -11.60 18.47
CA THR A 503 -26.07 -12.47 19.63
C THR A 503 -25.11 -12.16 20.77
N GLY A 504 -24.02 -11.43 20.49
CA GLY A 504 -23.10 -10.90 21.46
C GLY A 504 -22.45 -9.62 20.95
N ILE A 505 -22.16 -8.72 21.88
CA ILE A 505 -21.47 -7.46 21.66
C ILE A 505 -20.28 -7.42 22.60
N THR A 506 -19.11 -7.03 22.08
CA THR A 506 -17.91 -6.81 22.88
C THR A 506 -17.33 -5.44 22.55
N ILE A 507 -17.28 -4.58 23.56
CA ILE A 507 -16.61 -3.28 23.44
C ILE A 507 -15.11 -3.50 23.68
N VAL A 508 -14.28 -3.02 22.76
CA VAL A 508 -12.82 -3.12 22.81
C VAL A 508 -12.19 -1.73 22.82
N GLU A 509 -11.06 -1.58 23.48
CA GLU A 509 -10.29 -0.33 23.47
C GLU A 509 -9.82 0.01 22.04
N ALA A 510 -9.35 -1.00 21.29
CA ALA A 510 -8.96 -0.87 19.90
C ALA A 510 -9.15 -2.20 19.16
N LEU A 511 -9.72 -2.14 17.95
CA LEU A 511 -9.79 -3.31 17.07
C LEU A 511 -8.39 -3.68 16.56
N PRO A 512 -8.02 -4.98 16.52
CA PRO A 512 -6.72 -5.41 16.01
C PRO A 512 -6.60 -5.07 14.53
N ARG A 513 -5.52 -4.36 14.17
CA ARG A 513 -5.30 -3.88 12.81
C ARG A 513 -3.93 -4.30 12.29
N GLY A 514 -3.88 -4.60 11.01
CA GLY A 514 -2.63 -4.80 10.29
C GLY A 514 -1.90 -3.48 9.98
N PRO A 515 -0.69 -3.55 9.40
CA PRO A 515 0.14 -2.38 9.07
C PRO A 515 -0.54 -1.39 8.10
N THR A 516 -1.49 -1.89 7.33
CA THR A 516 -2.30 -1.09 6.39
C THR A 516 -3.59 -0.56 7.01
N GLY A 517 -3.78 -0.70 8.32
CA GLY A 517 -5.01 -0.29 9.01
C GLY A 517 -6.20 -1.24 8.84
N LYS A 518 -6.06 -2.34 8.09
CA LYS A 518 -7.12 -3.34 7.90
C LYS A 518 -7.36 -4.11 9.20
N ILE A 519 -8.62 -4.28 9.60
CA ILE A 519 -9.01 -5.04 10.78
C ILE A 519 -8.68 -6.53 10.58
N LEU A 520 -8.02 -7.12 11.57
CA LEU A 520 -7.59 -8.52 11.59
C LEU A 520 -8.65 -9.38 12.31
N ARG A 521 -9.78 -9.66 11.63
CA ARG A 521 -10.92 -10.39 12.21
C ARG A 521 -10.55 -11.71 12.87
N ARG A 522 -9.52 -12.41 12.38
CA ARG A 522 -9.04 -13.68 12.96
C ARG A 522 -8.43 -13.56 14.35
N GLN A 523 -8.04 -12.36 14.75
CA GLN A 523 -7.52 -12.08 16.10
C GLN A 523 -8.64 -11.76 17.09
N LEU A 524 -9.87 -11.52 16.59
CA LEU A 524 -11.05 -11.32 17.40
C LEU A 524 -11.55 -12.69 17.87
N LYS A 525 -11.50 -12.92 19.17
CA LYS A 525 -11.97 -14.14 19.81
C LYS A 525 -13.20 -13.80 20.64
N VAL A 526 -14.27 -14.54 20.41
CA VAL A 526 -15.43 -14.55 21.30
C VAL A 526 -15.06 -15.44 22.46
N GLY A 527 -15.07 -14.89 23.69
CA GLY A 527 -14.72 -15.58 24.92
C GLY A 527 -15.71 -16.68 25.28
#